data_48b55faf10b6bb2011252e679d1d97fa
#
_entry.id   48b55faf10b6bb2011252e679d1d97fa
#
_cell.length_a   1.000
_cell.length_b   1.000
_cell.length_c   1.000
_cell.angle_alpha   90.00
_cell.angle_beta   90.00
_cell.angle_gamma   90.00
#
_symmetry.space_group_name_H-M   'P 1'
#
loop_
_entity.id
_entity.type
_entity.pdbx_description
1 polymer ?
#
loop_
_entity_poly.entity_id
_entity_poly.type
_entity_poly.pdbx_seq_one_letter_code
_entity_poly.pdbx_strand_id
1 'polypeptide(L)'
;MGADGRVSAPTAEVLAAVEALGVPVVFVTARPLRWMGDIWPYVGRHSLAIVSNGAILYDAGAGRVIDITGIEPEVGQALLADLAAALPRAGLGLEYASGLHRTGLYESDEVPDPSTISDLRPPWQGPVAKMLVKDYSIPPEELRAVTAEIVGTRATPTWSVPGLVEISAVGVTKGWRLREVCASLGIDASDVVAFGDMPNDLEMLRWAGTSYAMANGHSSVLAAATHVAPANDQDGVARVLSELYGVEFSVPRGDPGSPC
;
A
#
# COMPACT_ATOMS: atom_id res chain seq x y z
N MET A 1 5.03 6.00 -8.33
CA MET A 1 5.66 7.01 -7.44
C MET A 1 7.16 6.84 -7.54
N GLY A 2 7.90 7.95 -7.56
CA GLY A 2 9.37 7.92 -7.56
C GLY A 2 9.97 7.39 -6.26
N ALA A 3 11.31 7.27 -6.21
CA ALA A 3 12.02 6.84 -5.00
C ALA A 3 11.83 7.78 -3.80
N ASP A 4 11.47 9.04 -4.06
CA ASP A 4 11.11 10.05 -3.05
C ASP A 4 9.67 9.90 -2.53
N GLY A 5 8.92 8.91 -3.05
CA GLY A 5 7.53 8.65 -2.67
C GLY A 5 6.52 9.63 -3.25
N ARG A 6 6.91 10.49 -4.18
CA ARG A 6 6.04 11.49 -4.82
C ARG A 6 5.57 11.03 -6.21
N VAL A 7 4.48 11.63 -6.66
CA VAL A 7 4.02 11.54 -8.04
C VAL A 7 4.70 12.65 -8.83
N SER A 8 5.40 12.30 -9.92
CA SER A 8 6.02 13.28 -10.80
C SER A 8 4.97 14.09 -11.56
N ALA A 9 5.33 15.30 -12.01
CA ALA A 9 4.43 16.12 -12.80
C ALA A 9 3.95 15.43 -14.10
N PRO A 10 4.83 14.77 -14.88
CA PRO A 10 4.38 14.03 -16.08
C PRO A 10 3.41 12.88 -15.71
N THR A 11 3.67 12.16 -14.62
CA THR A 11 2.75 11.10 -14.16
C THR A 11 1.40 11.68 -13.75
N ALA A 12 1.37 12.80 -13.03
CA ALA A 12 0.13 13.48 -12.65
C ALA A 12 -0.71 13.93 -13.86
N GLU A 13 -0.07 14.50 -14.89
CA GLU A 13 -0.71 14.93 -16.12
C GLU A 13 -1.36 13.76 -16.88
N VAL A 14 -0.64 12.65 -17.01
CA VAL A 14 -1.15 11.43 -17.67
C VAL A 14 -2.31 10.82 -16.88
N LEU A 15 -2.21 10.70 -15.54
CA LEU A 15 -3.30 10.19 -14.72
C LEU A 15 -4.58 11.05 -14.90
N ALA A 16 -4.44 12.37 -14.88
CA ALA A 16 -5.55 13.28 -15.08
C ALA A 16 -6.15 13.16 -16.49
N ALA A 17 -5.31 13.00 -17.53
CA ALA A 17 -5.76 12.81 -18.90
C ALA A 17 -6.52 11.48 -19.08
N VAL A 18 -6.03 10.39 -18.50
CA VAL A 18 -6.72 9.08 -18.50
C VAL A 18 -8.09 9.17 -17.83
N GLU A 19 -8.18 9.84 -16.69
CA GLU A 19 -9.45 10.06 -16.01
C GLU A 19 -10.41 10.95 -16.81
N ALA A 20 -9.89 11.91 -17.56
CA ALA A 20 -10.72 12.74 -18.45
C ALA A 20 -11.38 11.92 -19.58
N LEU A 21 -10.80 10.76 -19.95
CA LEU A 21 -11.40 9.79 -20.87
C LEU A 21 -12.51 8.94 -20.22
N GLY A 22 -12.76 9.10 -18.92
CA GLY A 22 -13.74 8.31 -18.16
C GLY A 22 -13.20 7.00 -17.60
N VAL A 23 -11.89 6.78 -17.62
CA VAL A 23 -11.24 5.60 -17.03
C VAL A 23 -10.93 5.86 -15.56
N PRO A 24 -11.51 5.11 -14.61
CA PRO A 24 -11.24 5.30 -13.19
C PRO A 24 -9.79 4.98 -12.84
N VAL A 25 -9.11 5.90 -12.15
CA VAL A 25 -7.78 5.69 -11.59
C VAL A 25 -7.91 5.48 -10.08
N VAL A 26 -7.55 4.30 -9.59
CA VAL A 26 -7.64 3.94 -8.17
C VAL A 26 -6.23 3.75 -7.61
N PHE A 27 -5.88 4.52 -6.59
CA PHE A 27 -4.64 4.31 -5.84
C PHE A 27 -4.81 3.16 -4.85
N VAL A 28 -3.92 2.15 -4.96
CA VAL A 28 -3.90 0.97 -4.10
C VAL A 28 -2.55 0.89 -3.39
N THR A 29 -2.52 1.10 -2.08
CA THR A 29 -1.24 1.28 -1.37
C THR A 29 -1.21 0.61 0.00
N ALA A 30 0.00 0.26 0.45
CA ALA A 30 0.27 -0.10 1.84
C ALA A 30 0.27 1.11 2.79
N ARG A 31 0.39 2.33 2.27
CA ARG A 31 0.42 3.55 3.11
C ARG A 31 -0.83 3.65 3.99
N PRO A 32 -0.68 4.02 5.26
CA PRO A 32 -1.81 4.40 6.10
C PRO A 32 -2.37 5.76 5.68
N LEU A 33 -3.59 6.09 6.14
CA LEU A 33 -4.24 7.37 5.83
C LEU A 33 -3.36 8.59 6.14
N ARG A 34 -2.63 8.55 7.26
CA ARG A 34 -1.75 9.65 7.69
C ARG A 34 -0.62 9.96 6.71
N TRP A 35 -0.25 9.01 5.83
CA TRP A 35 0.81 9.19 4.82
C TRP A 35 0.27 9.51 3.41
N MET A 36 -1.01 9.78 3.30
CA MET A 36 -1.64 10.04 2.01
C MET A 36 -1.70 11.52 1.63
N GLY A 37 -1.26 12.44 2.50
CA GLY A 37 -1.34 13.88 2.26
C GLY A 37 -0.82 14.32 0.89
N ASP A 38 0.37 13.84 0.50
CA ASP A 38 1.00 14.15 -0.79
C ASP A 38 0.37 13.41 -1.98
N ILE A 39 -0.51 12.44 -1.72
CA ILE A 39 -1.16 11.62 -2.77
C ILE A 39 -2.58 12.11 -3.08
N TRP A 40 -3.29 12.68 -2.10
CA TRP A 40 -4.67 13.13 -2.29
C TRP A 40 -4.89 14.02 -3.51
N PRO A 41 -3.98 14.95 -3.89
CA PRO A 41 -4.16 15.78 -5.08
C PRO A 41 -4.25 14.99 -6.40
N TYR A 42 -3.80 13.75 -6.43
CA TYR A 42 -3.77 12.89 -7.62
C TYR A 42 -4.87 11.83 -7.64
N VAL A 43 -5.63 11.70 -6.56
CA VAL A 43 -6.81 10.83 -6.52
C VAL A 43 -7.92 11.52 -7.31
N GLY A 44 -8.30 10.90 -8.41
CA GLY A 44 -9.10 11.53 -9.42
C GLY A 44 -10.60 11.67 -9.09
N ARG A 45 -11.44 11.81 -10.13
CA ARG A 45 -12.87 12.14 -10.00
C ARG A 45 -13.68 11.10 -9.23
N HIS A 46 -13.30 9.83 -9.31
CA HIS A 46 -13.95 8.77 -8.54
C HIS A 46 -13.60 8.82 -7.05
N SER A 47 -12.60 9.64 -6.70
CA SER A 47 -12.18 9.94 -5.33
C SER A 47 -11.85 8.71 -4.46
N LEU A 48 -11.77 7.51 -5.04
CA LEU A 48 -11.55 6.27 -4.29
C LEU A 48 -10.07 5.97 -4.16
N ALA A 49 -9.65 5.67 -2.94
CA ALA A 49 -8.32 5.16 -2.64
C ALA A 49 -8.41 3.94 -1.71
N ILE A 50 -7.61 2.92 -2.00
CA ILE A 50 -7.45 1.72 -1.20
C ILE A 50 -6.15 1.87 -0.44
N VAL A 51 -6.21 1.99 0.87
CA VAL A 51 -5.04 2.23 1.74
C VAL A 51 -4.87 1.13 2.77
N SER A 52 -3.76 1.12 3.48
CA SER A 52 -3.43 0.11 4.50
C SER A 52 -3.57 -1.33 3.98
N ASN A 53 -3.00 -1.64 2.78
CA ASN A 53 -3.06 -2.95 2.14
C ASN A 53 -4.48 -3.48 1.84
N GLY A 54 -5.47 -2.60 1.69
CA GLY A 54 -6.86 -3.00 1.43
C GLY A 54 -7.77 -2.89 2.65
N ALA A 55 -7.22 -2.69 3.85
CA ALA A 55 -8.03 -2.60 5.07
C ALA A 55 -8.98 -1.40 5.08
N ILE A 56 -8.61 -0.30 4.43
CA ILE A 56 -9.42 0.92 4.41
C ILE A 56 -9.75 1.30 2.97
N LEU A 57 -11.03 1.50 2.70
CA LEU A 57 -11.53 2.19 1.52
C LEU A 57 -11.86 3.63 1.90
N TYR A 58 -11.30 4.59 1.18
CA TYR A 58 -11.39 6.01 1.48
C TYR A 58 -11.94 6.81 0.30
N ASP A 59 -12.83 7.73 0.58
CA ASP A 59 -13.32 8.74 -0.35
C ASP A 59 -12.53 10.04 -0.13
N ALA A 60 -11.58 10.31 -1.01
CA ALA A 60 -10.73 11.49 -0.93
C ALA A 60 -11.49 12.79 -1.22
N GLY A 61 -12.53 12.73 -2.05
CA GLY A 61 -13.38 13.90 -2.38
C GLY A 61 -14.26 14.32 -1.21
N ALA A 62 -14.82 13.34 -0.50
CA ALA A 62 -15.63 13.60 0.70
C ALA A 62 -14.78 13.69 1.98
N GLY A 63 -13.49 13.36 1.94
CA GLY A 63 -12.59 13.37 3.08
C GLY A 63 -12.98 12.37 4.18
N ARG A 64 -13.51 11.19 3.81
CA ARG A 64 -14.05 10.23 4.78
C ARG A 64 -13.71 8.79 4.47
N VAL A 65 -13.60 8.00 5.50
CA VAL A 65 -13.54 6.54 5.40
C VAL A 65 -14.92 6.02 4.94
N ILE A 66 -14.93 5.20 3.88
CA ILE A 66 -16.13 4.49 3.42
C ILE A 66 -16.31 3.21 4.20
N ASP A 67 -15.22 2.42 4.31
CA ASP A 67 -15.22 1.14 4.98
C ASP A 67 -13.87 0.83 5.61
N ILE A 68 -13.88 0.08 6.73
CA ILE A 68 -12.70 -0.49 7.37
C ILE A 68 -12.94 -1.98 7.62
N THR A 69 -12.12 -2.83 7.03
CA THR A 69 -12.03 -4.26 7.34
C THR A 69 -10.73 -4.49 8.07
N GLY A 70 -10.77 -4.38 9.39
CA GLY A 70 -9.60 -4.48 10.27
C GLY A 70 -9.55 -5.79 11.06
N ILE A 71 -8.48 -5.94 11.82
CA ILE A 71 -8.31 -7.05 12.77
C ILE A 71 -9.20 -6.77 13.98
N GLU A 72 -10.06 -7.72 14.30
CA GLU A 72 -10.94 -7.64 15.46
C GLU A 72 -10.14 -7.65 16.77
N PRO A 73 -10.60 -6.94 17.82
CA PRO A 73 -9.83 -6.74 19.04
C PRO A 73 -9.38 -8.04 19.72
N GLU A 74 -10.24 -9.07 19.79
CA GLU A 74 -9.89 -10.34 20.43
C GLU A 74 -8.74 -11.07 19.71
N VAL A 75 -8.81 -11.13 18.38
CA VAL A 75 -7.77 -11.74 17.54
C VAL A 75 -6.46 -10.96 17.64
N GLY A 76 -6.56 -9.64 17.53
CA GLY A 76 -5.41 -8.75 17.56
C GLY A 76 -4.70 -8.75 18.92
N GLN A 77 -5.42 -8.80 20.03
CA GLN A 77 -4.83 -8.88 21.37
C GLN A 77 -4.07 -10.19 21.58
N ALA A 78 -4.63 -11.32 21.12
CA ALA A 78 -3.95 -12.61 21.17
C ALA A 78 -2.67 -12.60 20.30
N LEU A 79 -2.75 -12.07 19.08
CA LEU A 79 -1.58 -11.92 18.20
C LEU A 79 -0.50 -11.03 18.82
N LEU A 80 -0.91 -9.90 19.43
CA LEU A 80 0.01 -8.97 20.08
C LEU A 80 0.79 -9.66 21.22
N ALA A 81 0.11 -10.45 22.03
CA ALA A 81 0.74 -11.20 23.14
C ALA A 81 1.73 -12.25 22.61
N ASP A 82 1.33 -13.02 21.59
CA ASP A 82 2.19 -14.05 20.98
C ASP A 82 3.44 -13.43 20.31
N LEU A 83 3.27 -12.33 19.59
CA LEU A 83 4.35 -11.59 18.94
C LEU A 83 5.33 -11.00 19.96
N ALA A 84 4.81 -10.37 21.02
CA ALA A 84 5.64 -9.82 22.09
C ALA A 84 6.45 -10.88 22.83
N ALA A 85 5.90 -12.09 23.01
CA ALA A 85 6.57 -13.19 23.65
C ALA A 85 7.68 -13.79 22.75
N ALA A 86 7.42 -13.97 21.46
CA ALA A 86 8.36 -14.57 20.53
C ALA A 86 9.44 -13.60 20.02
N LEU A 87 9.09 -12.31 19.90
CA LEU A 87 9.95 -11.25 19.37
C LEU A 87 10.11 -10.11 20.42
N PRO A 88 10.77 -10.37 21.56
CA PRO A 88 10.78 -9.42 22.69
C PRO A 88 11.55 -8.11 22.41
N ARG A 89 12.30 -8.05 21.30
CA ARG A 89 13.01 -6.84 20.85
C ARG A 89 12.30 -6.11 19.72
N ALA A 90 11.28 -6.72 19.13
CA ALA A 90 10.54 -6.09 18.06
C ALA A 90 9.70 -4.90 18.55
N GLY A 91 9.72 -3.84 17.80
CA GLY A 91 8.75 -2.76 17.93
C GLY A 91 7.39 -3.20 17.38
N LEU A 92 6.33 -3.04 18.17
CA LEU A 92 4.97 -3.39 17.76
C LEU A 92 4.15 -2.11 17.59
N GLY A 93 3.26 -2.11 16.59
CA GLY A 93 2.37 -1.00 16.31
C GLY A 93 0.97 -1.46 15.92
N LEU A 94 -0.01 -0.62 16.22
CA LEU A 94 -1.42 -0.76 15.82
C LEU A 94 -1.79 0.47 15.00
N GLU A 95 -2.01 0.27 13.69
CA GLU A 95 -2.42 1.33 12.78
C GLU A 95 -3.94 1.39 12.72
N TYR A 96 -4.50 2.48 13.20
CA TYR A 96 -5.91 2.83 13.09
C TYR A 96 -6.13 3.85 11.95
N ALA A 97 -7.36 4.06 11.55
CA ALA A 97 -7.68 5.18 10.65
C ALA A 97 -7.34 6.54 11.28
N SER A 98 -7.36 6.64 12.60
CA SER A 98 -7.03 7.85 13.38
C SER A 98 -5.54 8.08 13.61
N GLY A 99 -4.68 7.08 13.37
CA GLY A 99 -3.24 7.16 13.57
C GLY A 99 -2.59 5.91 14.12
N LEU A 100 -1.29 5.99 14.41
CA LEU A 100 -0.46 4.90 14.89
C LEU A 100 -0.34 4.93 16.42
N HIS A 101 -0.66 3.80 17.06
CA HIS A 101 -0.27 3.50 18.43
C HIS A 101 0.88 2.49 18.41
N ARG A 102 1.93 2.70 19.18
CA ARG A 102 3.13 1.86 19.13
C ARG A 102 3.79 1.66 20.48
N THR A 103 4.55 0.57 20.62
CA THR A 103 5.43 0.38 21.77
C THR A 103 6.64 1.31 21.67
N GLY A 104 7.34 1.51 22.80
CA GLY A 104 8.56 2.31 22.81
C GLY A 104 9.71 1.74 21.97
N LEU A 105 9.68 0.43 21.66
CA LEU A 105 10.67 -0.23 20.79
C LEU A 105 10.41 0.01 19.30
N TYR A 106 9.22 0.42 18.91
CA TYR A 106 8.91 0.73 17.51
C TYR A 106 9.44 2.12 17.16
N GLU A 107 10.50 2.18 16.39
CA GLU A 107 11.04 3.43 15.86
C GLU A 107 10.17 3.94 14.72
N SER A 108 9.67 5.18 14.85
CA SER A 108 8.93 5.85 13.80
C SER A 108 9.90 6.51 12.81
N ASP A 109 9.59 6.42 11.52
CA ASP A 109 10.34 7.10 10.47
C ASP A 109 9.84 8.55 10.22
N GLU A 110 8.83 9.00 10.98
CA GLU A 110 8.24 10.33 10.86
C GLU A 110 8.87 11.36 11.78
N VAL A 111 9.08 12.56 11.25
CA VAL A 111 9.60 13.70 12.02
C VAL A 111 8.77 14.96 11.72
N PRO A 112 8.04 15.53 12.68
CA PRO A 112 7.84 14.99 14.04
C PRO A 112 7.04 13.69 14.02
N ASP A 113 7.23 12.82 15.02
CA ASP A 113 6.47 11.58 15.16
C ASP A 113 5.10 11.85 15.81
N PRO A 114 3.99 11.73 15.08
CA PRO A 114 2.64 11.96 15.60
C PRO A 114 2.04 10.75 16.32
N SER A 115 2.79 9.63 16.42
CA SER A 115 2.27 8.40 17.00
C SER A 115 2.09 8.47 18.51
N THR A 116 1.17 7.64 19.03
CA THR A 116 0.96 7.47 20.46
C THR A 116 1.81 6.31 20.97
N ILE A 117 2.74 6.59 21.90
CA ILE A 117 3.49 5.54 22.59
C ILE A 117 2.61 4.97 23.70
N SER A 118 2.39 3.65 23.69
CA SER A 118 1.61 2.94 24.69
C SER A 118 2.08 1.49 24.83
N ASP A 119 1.54 0.76 25.80
CA ASP A 119 1.75 -0.69 25.94
C ASP A 119 0.81 -1.53 25.06
N LEU A 120 0.00 -0.87 24.22
CA LEU A 120 -0.98 -1.44 23.30
C LEU A 120 -2.06 -2.31 23.97
N ARG A 121 -2.25 -2.18 25.30
CA ARG A 121 -3.28 -2.93 26.02
C ARG A 121 -4.69 -2.43 25.70
N PRO A 122 -5.70 -3.32 25.83
CA PRO A 122 -7.10 -2.92 25.69
C PRO A 122 -7.53 -1.89 26.78
N PRO A 123 -8.61 -1.15 26.54
CA PRO A 123 -9.54 -1.30 25.41
C PRO A 123 -9.00 -0.68 24.11
N TRP A 124 -9.14 -1.40 23.00
CA TRP A 124 -8.82 -0.87 21.67
C TRP A 124 -9.98 -0.01 21.15
N GLN A 125 -9.66 1.01 20.36
CA GLN A 125 -10.63 2.01 19.87
C GLN A 125 -11.44 1.53 18.65
N GLY A 126 -11.45 0.24 18.37
CA GLY A 126 -12.12 -0.38 17.22
C GLY A 126 -11.20 -1.29 16.43
N PRO A 127 -11.62 -1.70 15.22
CA PRO A 127 -10.81 -2.58 14.37
C PRO A 127 -9.49 -1.91 13.99
N VAL A 128 -8.41 -2.68 14.07
CA VAL A 128 -7.05 -2.26 13.69
C VAL A 128 -6.87 -2.50 12.20
N ALA A 129 -6.61 -1.45 11.44
CA ALA A 129 -6.41 -1.57 10.00
C ALA A 129 -5.24 -2.49 9.66
N LYS A 130 -4.14 -2.38 10.43
CA LYS A 130 -3.04 -3.33 10.40
C LYS A 130 -2.22 -3.29 11.68
N MET A 131 -1.64 -4.44 12.05
CA MET A 131 -0.60 -4.53 13.05
C MET A 131 0.76 -4.45 12.37
N LEU A 132 1.73 -3.88 13.05
CA LEU A 132 3.10 -3.68 12.56
C LEU A 132 4.08 -4.38 13.47
N VAL A 133 5.03 -5.12 12.89
CA VAL A 133 6.15 -5.77 13.59
C VAL A 133 7.43 -5.28 12.93
N LYS A 134 8.23 -4.52 13.66
CA LYS A 134 9.46 -3.89 13.16
C LYS A 134 10.67 -4.35 13.97
N ASP A 135 11.61 -5.03 13.32
CA ASP A 135 12.86 -5.45 13.92
C ASP A 135 13.98 -5.46 12.88
N TYR A 136 14.98 -4.61 13.07
CA TYR A 136 16.17 -4.55 12.22
C TYR A 136 17.34 -5.34 12.80
N SER A 137 17.18 -6.00 13.98
CA SER A 137 18.23 -6.75 14.64
C SER A 137 18.35 -8.19 14.15
N ILE A 138 17.36 -8.68 13.39
CA ILE A 138 17.36 -10.01 12.75
C ILE A 138 17.17 -9.87 11.22
N PRO A 139 17.57 -10.89 10.44
CA PRO A 139 17.37 -10.86 8.99
C PRO A 139 15.89 -10.70 8.62
N PRO A 140 15.57 -9.91 7.57
CA PRO A 140 14.18 -9.67 7.17
C PRO A 140 13.38 -10.95 6.86
N GLU A 141 14.01 -11.96 6.27
CA GLU A 141 13.41 -13.27 5.99
C GLU A 141 13.09 -14.04 7.26
N GLU A 142 13.92 -13.94 8.31
CA GLU A 142 13.67 -14.55 9.60
C GLU A 142 12.49 -13.87 10.31
N LEU A 143 12.46 -12.54 10.32
CA LEU A 143 11.32 -11.77 10.84
C LEU A 143 10.01 -12.17 10.16
N ARG A 144 10.02 -12.31 8.84
CA ARG A 144 8.84 -12.74 8.07
C ARG A 144 8.41 -14.16 8.42
N ALA A 145 9.36 -15.10 8.49
CA ALA A 145 9.07 -16.50 8.78
C ALA A 145 8.48 -16.68 10.19
N VAL A 146 9.11 -16.09 11.20
CA VAL A 146 8.65 -16.15 12.59
C VAL A 146 7.27 -15.47 12.72
N THR A 147 7.10 -14.28 12.13
CA THR A 147 5.81 -13.60 12.17
C THR A 147 4.72 -14.42 11.47
N ALA A 148 5.00 -15.02 10.31
CA ALA A 148 4.03 -15.83 9.57
C ALA A 148 3.62 -17.08 10.36
N GLU A 149 4.56 -17.74 11.04
CA GLU A 149 4.29 -18.88 11.91
C GLU A 149 3.37 -18.51 13.08
N ILE A 150 3.67 -17.40 13.76
CA ILE A 150 2.86 -16.90 14.88
C ILE A 150 1.45 -16.52 14.41
N VAL A 151 1.35 -15.80 13.30
CA VAL A 151 0.08 -15.34 12.76
C VAL A 151 -0.81 -16.51 12.31
N GLY A 152 -0.20 -17.50 11.66
CA GLY A 152 -0.90 -18.70 11.14
C GLY A 152 -2.06 -18.31 10.23
N THR A 153 -3.24 -18.85 10.53
CA THR A 153 -4.48 -18.55 9.77
C THR A 153 -5.32 -17.44 10.39
N ARG A 154 -4.84 -16.81 11.48
CA ARG A 154 -5.61 -15.79 12.23
C ARG A 154 -5.62 -14.41 11.55
N ALA A 155 -4.66 -14.15 10.67
CA ALA A 155 -4.52 -12.88 9.95
C ALA A 155 -3.66 -13.08 8.69
N THR A 156 -3.46 -12.02 7.91
CA THR A 156 -2.70 -12.03 6.65
C THR A 156 -1.43 -11.19 6.81
N PRO A 157 -0.24 -11.82 6.95
CA PRO A 157 1.03 -11.11 6.99
C PRO A 157 1.50 -10.74 5.57
N THR A 158 2.01 -9.52 5.40
CA THR A 158 2.64 -9.02 4.17
C THR A 158 3.86 -8.17 4.51
N TRP A 159 4.59 -7.72 3.48
CA TRP A 159 5.69 -6.77 3.64
C TRP A 159 5.83 -5.90 2.40
N SER A 160 6.30 -4.68 2.60
CA SER A 160 6.61 -3.71 1.55
C SER A 160 8.04 -3.18 1.67
N VAL A 161 8.64 -3.29 2.85
CA VAL A 161 10.03 -2.89 3.10
C VAL A 161 10.75 -3.93 3.99
N PRO A 162 12.09 -4.04 3.90
CA PRO A 162 12.87 -4.90 4.80
C PRO A 162 12.70 -4.49 6.27
N GLY A 163 12.70 -5.47 7.19
CA GLY A 163 12.63 -5.22 8.63
C GLY A 163 11.26 -4.81 9.17
N LEU A 164 10.23 -4.78 8.32
CA LEU A 164 8.85 -4.51 8.70
C LEU A 164 7.94 -5.59 8.15
N VAL A 165 7.12 -6.18 9.01
CA VAL A 165 5.99 -7.03 8.63
C VAL A 165 4.70 -6.31 8.99
N GLU A 166 3.78 -6.28 8.04
CA GLU A 166 2.46 -5.69 8.15
C GLU A 166 1.42 -6.83 8.20
N ILE A 167 0.56 -6.84 9.20
CA ILE A 167 -0.43 -7.89 9.41
C ILE A 167 -1.80 -7.26 9.25
N SER A 168 -2.57 -7.73 8.28
CA SER A 168 -3.96 -7.31 8.01
C SER A 168 -4.94 -8.39 8.50
N ALA A 169 -6.23 -8.08 8.55
CA ALA A 169 -7.26 -9.08 8.81
C ALA A 169 -7.20 -10.23 7.78
N VAL A 170 -7.76 -11.38 8.13
CA VAL A 170 -7.78 -12.57 7.25
C VAL A 170 -8.35 -12.22 5.88
N GLY A 171 -7.60 -12.53 4.82
CA GLY A 171 -8.01 -12.32 3.44
C GLY A 171 -8.01 -10.87 2.97
N VAL A 172 -7.72 -9.91 3.85
CA VAL A 172 -7.60 -8.50 3.47
C VAL A 172 -6.28 -8.26 2.75
N THR A 173 -6.38 -7.95 1.47
CA THR A 173 -5.25 -7.67 0.58
C THR A 173 -5.60 -6.53 -0.38
N LYS A 174 -4.60 -5.97 -1.06
CA LYS A 174 -4.80 -4.99 -2.14
C LYS A 174 -5.71 -5.56 -3.23
N GLY A 175 -5.49 -6.82 -3.62
CA GLY A 175 -6.28 -7.50 -4.66
C GLY A 175 -7.71 -7.75 -4.24
N TRP A 176 -7.94 -8.20 -3.00
CA TRP A 176 -9.28 -8.42 -2.48
C TRP A 176 -10.10 -7.11 -2.52
N ARG A 177 -9.58 -6.03 -1.97
CA ARG A 177 -10.30 -4.75 -1.92
C ARG A 177 -10.51 -4.14 -3.32
N LEU A 178 -9.53 -4.29 -4.23
CA LEU A 178 -9.70 -3.83 -5.60
C LEU A 178 -10.84 -4.55 -6.30
N ARG A 179 -10.99 -5.88 -6.11
CA ARG A 179 -12.13 -6.65 -6.63
C ARG A 179 -13.46 -6.10 -6.15
N GLU A 180 -13.58 -5.77 -4.86
CA GLU A 180 -14.81 -5.19 -4.30
C GLU A 180 -15.13 -3.82 -4.92
N VAL A 181 -14.11 -2.96 -5.06
CA VAL A 181 -14.28 -1.65 -5.71
C VAL A 181 -14.71 -1.82 -7.17
N CYS A 182 -14.04 -2.66 -7.94
CA CYS A 182 -14.41 -2.92 -9.34
C CYS A 182 -15.84 -3.48 -9.46
N ALA A 183 -16.21 -4.43 -8.60
CA ALA A 183 -17.57 -4.96 -8.57
C ALA A 183 -18.62 -3.86 -8.28
N SER A 184 -18.33 -2.93 -7.38
CA SER A 184 -19.22 -1.80 -7.05
C SER A 184 -19.36 -0.80 -8.21
N LEU A 185 -18.35 -0.71 -9.07
CA LEU A 185 -18.32 0.15 -10.26
C LEU A 185 -18.83 -0.57 -11.53
N GLY A 186 -19.14 -1.88 -11.45
CA GLY A 186 -19.53 -2.69 -12.60
C GLY A 186 -18.39 -2.92 -13.60
N ILE A 187 -17.13 -2.97 -13.11
CA ILE A 187 -15.92 -3.17 -13.92
C ILE A 187 -15.47 -4.63 -13.77
N ASP A 188 -15.36 -5.35 -14.88
CA ASP A 188 -14.86 -6.71 -14.92
C ASP A 188 -13.32 -6.74 -14.83
N ALA A 189 -12.77 -7.86 -14.33
CA ALA A 189 -11.32 -8.03 -14.21
C ALA A 189 -10.59 -7.85 -15.55
N SER A 190 -11.21 -8.27 -16.67
CA SER A 190 -10.65 -8.13 -18.02
C SER A 190 -10.39 -6.67 -18.43
N ASP A 191 -11.12 -5.72 -17.84
CA ASP A 191 -11.03 -4.30 -18.13
C ASP A 191 -10.08 -3.56 -17.19
N VAL A 192 -9.48 -4.28 -16.24
CA VAL A 192 -8.56 -3.70 -15.26
C VAL A 192 -7.12 -3.78 -15.74
N VAL A 193 -6.43 -2.65 -15.70
CA VAL A 193 -4.98 -2.54 -15.85
C VAL A 193 -4.38 -2.26 -14.47
N ALA A 194 -3.50 -3.12 -13.97
CA ALA A 194 -2.88 -2.99 -12.67
C ALA A 194 -1.36 -2.83 -12.76
N PHE A 195 -0.80 -2.01 -11.87
CA PHE A 195 0.65 -1.80 -11.73
C PHE A 195 1.09 -2.15 -10.32
N GLY A 196 2.26 -2.79 -10.17
CA GLY A 196 2.80 -3.13 -8.87
C GLY A 196 4.29 -3.40 -8.90
N ASP A 197 4.93 -3.37 -7.73
CA ASP A 197 6.38 -3.57 -7.59
C ASP A 197 6.76 -4.50 -6.42
N MET A 198 5.86 -4.73 -5.45
CA MET A 198 6.14 -5.48 -4.23
C MET A 198 5.23 -6.71 -4.06
N PRO A 199 5.65 -7.72 -3.27
CA PRO A 199 4.87 -8.95 -3.08
C PRO A 199 3.43 -8.77 -2.61
N ASN A 200 3.12 -7.69 -1.90
CA ASN A 200 1.74 -7.33 -1.52
C ASN A 200 0.85 -6.90 -2.71
N ASP A 201 1.43 -6.74 -3.93
CA ASP A 201 0.70 -6.47 -5.17
C ASP A 201 0.31 -7.74 -5.94
N LEU A 202 0.92 -8.90 -5.60
CA LEU A 202 0.79 -10.13 -6.37
C LEU A 202 -0.65 -10.57 -6.62
N GLU A 203 -1.51 -10.48 -5.61
CA GLU A 203 -2.91 -10.87 -5.76
C GLU A 203 -3.65 -9.94 -6.73
N MET A 204 -3.41 -8.64 -6.63
CA MET A 204 -3.97 -7.64 -7.53
C MET A 204 -3.50 -7.86 -8.98
N LEU A 205 -2.20 -8.05 -9.19
CA LEU A 205 -1.62 -8.26 -10.52
C LEU A 205 -2.09 -9.55 -11.18
N ARG A 206 -2.30 -10.62 -10.42
CA ARG A 206 -2.81 -11.90 -10.93
C ARG A 206 -4.29 -11.84 -11.28
N TRP A 207 -5.04 -10.98 -10.64
CA TRP A 207 -6.47 -10.85 -10.83
C TRP A 207 -6.82 -9.93 -12.01
N ALA A 208 -6.07 -8.86 -12.23
CA ALA A 208 -6.30 -7.91 -13.31
C ALA A 208 -6.13 -8.55 -14.69
N GLY A 209 -6.96 -8.18 -15.64
CA GLY A 209 -6.89 -8.65 -17.02
C GLY A 209 -5.57 -8.30 -17.71
N THR A 210 -5.01 -7.13 -17.38
CA THR A 210 -3.68 -6.72 -17.80
C THR A 210 -2.90 -6.23 -16.59
N SER A 211 -1.67 -6.72 -16.40
CA SER A 211 -0.85 -6.32 -15.28
C SER A 211 0.58 -5.99 -15.69
N TYR A 212 1.14 -4.99 -15.03
CA TYR A 212 2.50 -4.51 -15.25
C TYR A 212 3.30 -4.57 -13.96
N ALA A 213 4.41 -5.31 -13.97
CA ALA A 213 5.44 -5.18 -12.95
C ALA A 213 6.32 -3.98 -13.26
N MET A 214 6.67 -3.16 -12.28
CA MET A 214 7.71 -2.15 -12.47
C MET A 214 9.06 -2.82 -12.64
N ALA A 215 9.91 -2.34 -13.56
CA ALA A 215 11.21 -2.97 -13.87
C ALA A 215 12.16 -3.09 -12.67
N ASN A 216 12.02 -2.19 -11.69
CA ASN A 216 12.74 -2.23 -10.41
C ASN A 216 11.99 -2.99 -9.31
N GLY A 217 10.92 -3.70 -9.64
CA GLY A 217 10.10 -4.46 -8.71
C GLY A 217 10.77 -5.75 -8.22
N HIS A 218 10.19 -6.33 -7.18
CA HIS A 218 10.62 -7.61 -6.63
C HIS A 218 10.51 -8.74 -7.67
N SER A 219 11.45 -9.69 -7.66
CA SER A 219 11.52 -10.79 -8.64
C SER A 219 10.24 -11.60 -8.76
N SER A 220 9.51 -11.83 -7.66
CA SER A 220 8.22 -12.53 -7.68
C SER A 220 7.13 -11.75 -8.41
N VAL A 221 7.18 -10.42 -8.41
CA VAL A 221 6.23 -9.55 -9.11
C VAL A 221 6.55 -9.54 -10.61
N LEU A 222 7.85 -9.42 -10.96
CA LEU A 222 8.30 -9.54 -12.34
C LEU A 222 7.91 -10.88 -12.98
N ALA A 223 7.93 -11.97 -12.20
CA ALA A 223 7.53 -13.30 -12.68
C ALA A 223 6.01 -13.50 -12.80
N ALA A 224 5.20 -12.70 -12.11
CA ALA A 224 3.75 -12.87 -12.01
C ALA A 224 2.95 -11.98 -12.94
N ALA A 225 3.45 -10.79 -13.27
CA ALA A 225 2.75 -9.84 -14.12
C ALA A 225 2.80 -10.25 -15.60
N THR A 226 1.78 -9.82 -16.37
CA THR A 226 1.71 -10.12 -17.82
C THR A 226 2.71 -9.31 -18.64
N HIS A 227 3.12 -8.14 -18.12
CA HIS A 227 4.05 -7.22 -18.77
C HIS A 227 5.01 -6.60 -17.77
N VAL A 228 6.08 -5.96 -18.28
CA VAL A 228 7.01 -5.16 -17.49
C VAL A 228 6.94 -3.70 -17.96
N ALA A 229 6.67 -2.79 -17.05
CA ALA A 229 6.75 -1.35 -17.26
C ALA A 229 8.15 -0.83 -16.95
N PRO A 230 8.59 0.30 -17.49
CA PRO A 230 9.80 0.98 -17.02
C PRO A 230 9.78 1.20 -15.50
N ALA A 231 10.95 1.44 -14.91
CA ALA A 231 11.07 1.64 -13.47
C ALA A 231 10.21 2.83 -12.97
N ASN A 232 9.87 2.81 -11.68
CA ASN A 232 9.02 3.84 -11.06
C ASN A 232 9.65 5.24 -11.10
N ASP A 233 10.99 5.34 -11.05
CA ASP A 233 11.75 6.58 -11.17
C ASP A 233 11.92 7.05 -12.63
N GLN A 234 11.43 6.26 -13.61
CA GLN A 234 11.40 6.57 -15.04
C GLN A 234 9.97 6.85 -15.54
N ASP A 235 9.05 7.20 -14.67
CA ASP A 235 7.64 7.43 -15.00
C ASP A 235 6.95 6.24 -15.69
N GLY A 236 7.33 5.01 -15.33
CA GLY A 236 6.90 3.80 -16.02
C GLY A 236 5.38 3.65 -16.14
N VAL A 237 4.63 4.00 -15.11
CA VAL A 237 3.15 3.99 -15.14
C VAL A 237 2.62 4.97 -16.19
N ALA A 238 3.11 6.20 -16.20
CA ALA A 238 2.68 7.23 -17.15
C ALA A 238 2.99 6.85 -18.60
N ARG A 239 4.18 6.29 -18.85
CA ARG A 239 4.56 5.85 -20.20
C ARG A 239 3.62 4.77 -20.73
N VAL A 240 3.34 3.77 -19.92
CA VAL A 240 2.42 2.68 -20.30
C VAL A 240 1.00 3.21 -20.50
N LEU A 241 0.50 4.05 -19.59
CA LEU A 241 -0.84 4.63 -19.73
C LEU A 241 -0.95 5.55 -20.96
N SER A 242 0.10 6.32 -21.26
CA SER A 242 0.16 7.15 -22.48
C SER A 242 0.02 6.29 -23.75
N GLU A 243 0.74 5.17 -23.82
CA GLU A 243 0.66 4.24 -24.95
C GLU A 243 -0.71 3.55 -25.05
N LEU A 244 -1.27 3.10 -23.94
CA LEU A 244 -2.55 2.38 -23.90
C LEU A 244 -3.74 3.26 -24.27
N TYR A 245 -3.75 4.50 -23.83
CA TYR A 245 -4.90 5.40 -23.95
C TYR A 245 -4.67 6.52 -24.98
N GLY A 246 -3.49 6.60 -25.60
CA GLY A 246 -3.19 7.65 -26.60
C GLY A 246 -3.16 9.06 -26.00
N VAL A 247 -2.82 9.20 -24.71
CA VAL A 247 -2.68 10.50 -24.04
C VAL A 247 -1.24 10.98 -24.13
N GLU A 248 -1.03 12.32 -24.16
CA GLU A 248 0.31 12.89 -24.29
C GLU A 248 1.13 12.64 -23.04
N PHE A 249 2.39 12.21 -23.23
CA PHE A 249 3.41 12.09 -22.19
C PHE A 249 4.55 13.07 -22.49
N SER A 250 4.62 14.14 -21.68
CA SER A 250 5.66 15.15 -21.83
C SER A 250 6.86 14.81 -20.95
N VAL A 251 7.99 14.44 -21.55
CA VAL A 251 9.26 14.28 -20.82
C VAL A 251 9.69 15.66 -20.31
N PRO A 252 9.98 15.84 -19.02
CA PRO A 252 10.52 17.09 -18.53
C PRO A 252 11.81 17.39 -19.32
N ARG A 253 11.86 18.56 -19.99
CA ARG A 253 13.12 19.05 -20.55
C ARG A 253 14.04 19.26 -19.36
N GLY A 254 15.10 18.45 -19.25
CA GLY A 254 16.13 18.65 -18.25
C GLY A 254 16.57 20.11 -18.29
N ASP A 255 16.63 20.74 -17.13
CA ASP A 255 17.12 22.10 -17.01
C ASP A 255 18.55 22.14 -17.58
N PRO A 256 18.84 22.90 -18.66
CA PRO A 256 20.16 22.91 -19.30
C PRO A 256 21.23 23.62 -18.45
N GLY A 257 20.93 23.91 -17.17
CA GLY A 257 21.74 24.77 -16.30
C GLY A 257 22.35 24.13 -15.04
N SER A 258 22.29 22.81 -14.82
CA SER A 258 23.05 22.21 -13.72
C SER A 258 24.44 21.79 -14.19
N PRO A 259 25.52 22.46 -13.77
CA PRO A 259 26.88 21.98 -14.03
C PRO A 259 27.16 20.72 -13.18
N CYS A 260 27.86 19.76 -13.81
CA CYS A 260 28.41 18.54 -13.20
C CYS A 260 29.25 18.81 -11.94
#